data_7eabb1eb9842b09daded9a7665200cea
#
_entry.id   7eabb1eb9842b09daded9a7665200cea
#
_cell.length_a   1.000
_cell.length_b   1.000
_cell.length_c   1.000
_cell.angle_alpha   90.00
_cell.angle_beta   90.00
_cell.angle_gamma   90.00
#
_symmetry.space_group_name_H-M   'P 1'
#
loop_
_entity.id
_entity.type
_entity.pdbx_description
1 polymer ?
#
loop_
_entity_poly.entity_id
_entity_poly.type
_entity_poly.pdbx_seq_one_letter_code
_entity_poly.pdbx_strand_id
1 'polypeptide(L)'
;MDDVQVKKLAQIAHRKKIPAGQTIISDEEPVDFFANVISGAVKLTKTLPDGRQQIVGLLFAPDFLGRAYSKSNPYSAEAATDVEICTFPNTAFERLAGEYPGLQHRLFQHTLDELDAARDWMLLLGRK
;
A
#
# COMPACT_ATOMS: atom_id res chain seq x y z
N MET A 1 0.20 -6.21 18.59
CA MET A 1 -1.21 -6.54 18.24
C MET A 1 -1.58 -7.83 18.97
N ASP A 2 -2.75 -7.88 19.59
CA ASP A 2 -3.10 -9.11 20.29
C ASP A 2 -3.55 -10.21 19.30
N ASP A 3 -3.62 -11.45 19.79
CA ASP A 3 -3.90 -12.61 18.95
C ASP A 3 -5.29 -12.56 18.30
N VAL A 4 -6.26 -11.95 18.97
CA VAL A 4 -7.63 -11.83 18.45
C VAL A 4 -7.65 -10.90 17.25
N GLN A 5 -6.95 -9.77 17.32
CA GLN A 5 -6.85 -8.81 16.21
C GLN A 5 -6.14 -9.43 15.01
N VAL A 6 -5.06 -10.16 15.24
CA VAL A 6 -4.32 -10.85 14.17
C VAL A 6 -5.21 -11.87 13.46
N LYS A 7 -5.95 -12.66 14.22
CA LYS A 7 -6.86 -13.66 13.64
C LYS A 7 -7.97 -13.02 12.83
N LYS A 8 -8.53 -11.91 13.33
CA LYS A 8 -9.58 -11.17 12.61
C LYS A 8 -9.07 -10.56 11.31
N LEU A 9 -7.88 -9.99 11.33
CA LEU A 9 -7.24 -9.48 10.11
C LEU A 9 -7.00 -10.59 9.10
N ALA A 10 -6.53 -11.76 9.56
CA ALA A 10 -6.29 -12.89 8.69
C ALA A 10 -7.58 -13.37 8.00
N GLN A 11 -8.73 -13.24 8.65
CA GLN A 11 -10.01 -13.64 8.08
C GLN A 11 -10.46 -12.77 6.92
N ILE A 12 -10.07 -11.48 6.88
CA ILE A 12 -10.44 -10.57 5.81
C ILE A 12 -9.35 -10.42 4.76
N ALA A 13 -8.18 -11.00 4.99
CA ALA A 13 -7.02 -10.87 4.12
C ALA A 13 -7.09 -11.87 2.96
N HIS A 14 -6.64 -11.45 1.78
CA HIS A 14 -6.52 -12.30 0.60
C HIS A 14 -5.12 -12.18 0.02
N ARG A 15 -4.43 -13.31 -0.11
CA ARG A 15 -3.11 -13.34 -0.75
C ARG A 15 -3.27 -13.44 -2.25
N LYS A 16 -2.50 -12.64 -2.98
CA LYS A 16 -2.49 -12.64 -4.45
C LYS A 16 -1.06 -12.60 -4.97
N LYS A 17 -0.84 -13.34 -6.04
CA LYS A 17 0.42 -13.29 -6.80
C LYS A 17 0.18 -12.48 -8.06
N ILE A 18 1.00 -11.48 -8.28
CA ILE A 18 0.88 -10.55 -9.42
C ILE A 18 2.13 -10.69 -10.28
N PRO A 19 1.99 -11.06 -11.55
CA PRO A 19 3.16 -11.14 -12.44
C PRO A 19 3.76 -9.77 -12.73
N ALA A 20 5.07 -9.75 -12.98
CA ALA A 20 5.77 -8.53 -13.37
C ALA A 20 5.08 -7.86 -14.56
N GLY A 21 4.97 -6.54 -14.50
CA GLY A 21 4.35 -5.73 -15.55
C GLY A 21 2.86 -5.52 -15.40
N GLN A 22 2.19 -6.21 -14.48
CA GLN A 22 0.76 -6.10 -14.30
C GLN A 22 0.42 -4.94 -13.37
N THR A 23 -0.62 -4.16 -13.73
CA THR A 23 -1.12 -3.07 -12.90
C THR A 23 -1.91 -3.65 -11.72
N ILE A 24 -1.59 -3.18 -10.53
CA ILE A 24 -2.29 -3.58 -9.29
C ILE A 24 -3.38 -2.56 -8.96
N ILE A 25 -3.03 -1.28 -9.01
CA ILE A 25 -3.93 -0.16 -8.70
C ILE A 25 -3.72 0.89 -9.78
N SER A 26 -4.84 1.43 -10.32
CA SER A 26 -4.81 2.55 -11.25
C SER A 26 -5.29 3.82 -10.55
N ASP A 27 -4.59 4.93 -10.79
CA ASP A 27 -4.99 6.24 -10.26
C ASP A 27 -6.27 6.78 -10.93
N GLU A 28 -6.68 6.19 -12.06
CA GLU A 28 -7.88 6.57 -12.79
C GLU A 28 -9.14 5.85 -12.30
N GLU A 29 -8.99 4.80 -11.51
CA GLU A 29 -10.09 3.97 -11.07
C GLU A 29 -10.24 4.00 -9.56
N PRO A 30 -11.48 3.96 -9.02
CA PRO A 30 -11.67 3.85 -7.60
C PRO A 30 -11.15 2.51 -7.08
N VAL A 31 -10.58 2.51 -5.89
CA VAL A 31 -10.01 1.33 -5.25
C VAL A 31 -10.69 1.11 -3.92
N ASP A 32 -11.15 -0.10 -3.69
CA ASP A 32 -11.89 -0.46 -2.47
C ASP A 32 -11.09 -1.35 -1.51
N PHE A 33 -9.78 -1.43 -1.74
CA PHE A 33 -8.89 -2.21 -0.89
C PHE A 33 -7.58 -1.49 -0.66
N PHE A 34 -6.84 -1.91 0.36
CA PHE A 34 -5.42 -1.62 0.48
C PHE A 34 -4.67 -2.94 0.60
N ALA A 35 -3.37 -2.91 0.45
CA ALA A 35 -2.59 -4.13 0.44
C ALA A 35 -1.23 -3.94 1.10
N ASN A 36 -0.69 -5.04 1.59
CA ASN A 36 0.66 -5.12 2.13
C ASN A 36 1.52 -5.92 1.17
N VAL A 37 2.70 -5.41 0.84
CA VAL A 37 3.65 -6.14 0.00
C VAL A 37 4.33 -7.22 0.83
N ILE A 38 4.23 -8.47 0.38
CA ILE A 38 4.85 -9.62 1.05
C ILE A 38 6.22 -9.91 0.43
N SER A 39 6.30 -9.88 -0.89
CA SER A 39 7.56 -10.13 -1.61
C SER A 39 7.54 -9.41 -2.96
N GLY A 40 8.72 -9.16 -3.51
CA GLY A 40 8.89 -8.48 -4.78
C GLY A 40 8.92 -6.97 -4.65
N ALA A 41 8.89 -6.29 -5.79
CA ALA A 41 8.95 -4.83 -5.87
C ALA A 41 7.76 -4.28 -6.65
N VAL A 42 7.14 -3.23 -6.11
CA VAL A 42 6.03 -2.51 -6.73
C VAL A 42 6.51 -1.10 -7.06
N LYS A 43 6.29 -0.66 -8.31
CA LYS A 43 6.60 0.72 -8.67
C LYS A 43 5.34 1.56 -8.64
N LEU A 44 5.48 2.75 -8.07
CA LEU A 44 4.44 3.76 -8.09
C LEU A 44 4.71 4.71 -9.24
N THR A 45 3.69 4.96 -10.04
CA THR A 45 3.81 5.84 -11.21
C THR A 45 2.75 6.92 -11.18
N LYS A 46 3.06 8.04 -11.81
CA LYS A 46 2.13 9.13 -12.01
C LYS A 46 2.14 9.53 -13.48
N THR A 47 0.97 9.70 -14.06
CA THR A 47 0.84 10.19 -15.44
C THR A 47 0.86 11.70 -15.43
N LEU A 48 1.79 12.29 -16.17
CA LEU A 48 1.92 13.73 -16.31
C LEU A 48 0.90 14.25 -17.35
N PRO A 49 0.59 15.56 -17.34
CA PRO A 49 -0.38 16.14 -18.27
C PRO A 49 -0.06 15.88 -19.75
N ASP A 50 1.21 15.70 -20.10
CA ASP A 50 1.63 15.41 -21.48
C ASP A 50 1.57 13.93 -21.84
N GLY A 51 1.03 13.08 -20.95
CA GLY A 51 0.88 11.65 -21.17
C GLY A 51 2.07 10.80 -20.76
N ARG A 52 3.20 11.41 -20.36
CA ARG A 52 4.36 10.65 -19.91
C ARG A 52 4.12 10.09 -18.52
N GLN A 53 4.65 8.90 -18.27
CA GLN A 53 4.63 8.31 -16.94
C GLN A 53 5.95 8.59 -16.23
N GLN A 54 5.85 8.90 -14.95
CA GLN A 54 7.01 9.10 -14.10
C GLN A 54 6.94 8.14 -12.92
N ILE A 55 8.06 7.46 -12.65
CA ILE A 55 8.17 6.63 -11.45
C ILE A 55 8.38 7.56 -10.26
N VAL A 56 7.48 7.51 -9.29
CA VAL A 56 7.52 8.36 -8.10
C VAL A 56 7.90 7.60 -6.85
N GLY A 57 8.01 6.29 -6.91
CA GLY A 57 8.45 5.50 -5.78
C GLY A 57 8.52 4.02 -6.07
N LEU A 58 9.16 3.29 -5.16
CA LEU A 58 9.23 1.84 -5.16
C LEU A 58 8.82 1.35 -3.78
N LEU A 59 8.02 0.30 -3.75
CA LEU A 59 7.58 -0.33 -2.52
C LEU A 59 8.13 -1.75 -2.45
N PHE A 60 8.52 -2.15 -1.26
CA PHE A 60 9.02 -3.50 -0.95
C PHE A 60 8.35 -3.98 0.34
N ALA A 61 8.46 -5.26 0.65
CA ALA A 61 7.96 -5.75 1.93
C ALA A 61 8.63 -4.99 3.08
N PRO A 62 7.90 -4.57 4.10
CA PRO A 62 6.46 -4.76 4.38
C PRO A 62 5.59 -3.55 4.04
N ASP A 63 5.93 -2.77 3.03
CA ASP A 63 5.22 -1.53 2.70
C ASP A 63 3.76 -1.79 2.33
N PHE A 64 2.90 -0.77 2.54
CA PHE A 64 1.52 -0.78 2.11
C PHE A 64 1.32 -0.05 0.80
N LEU A 65 0.35 -0.50 0.02
CA LEU A 65 -0.14 0.21 -1.16
C LEU A 65 -1.66 0.37 -1.05
N GLY A 66 -2.18 1.44 -1.67
CA GLY A 66 -3.56 1.85 -1.47
C GLY A 66 -3.74 2.54 -0.15
N ARG A 67 -4.97 2.87 0.17
CA ARG A 67 -5.31 3.59 1.39
C ARG A 67 -6.58 3.03 1.99
N ALA A 68 -6.51 2.64 3.27
CA ALA A 68 -7.73 2.42 4.06
C ALA A 68 -8.51 3.75 4.13
N TYR A 69 -9.81 3.66 4.16
CA TYR A 69 -10.71 4.82 4.27
C TYR A 69 -10.73 5.74 3.04
N SER A 70 -10.11 5.35 1.93
CA SER A 70 -10.11 6.16 0.71
C SER A 70 -10.33 5.29 -0.51
N LYS A 71 -11.12 5.77 -1.47
CA LYS A 71 -11.34 5.10 -2.75
C LYS A 71 -10.46 5.67 -3.87
N SER A 72 -9.72 6.74 -3.59
CA SER A 72 -8.86 7.37 -4.59
C SER A 72 -7.39 7.15 -4.25
N ASN A 73 -6.58 7.05 -5.29
CA ASN A 73 -5.13 6.97 -5.16
C ASN A 73 -4.47 8.01 -6.03
N PRO A 74 -3.49 8.75 -5.50
CA PRO A 74 -2.78 9.74 -6.31
C PRO A 74 -1.79 9.11 -7.29
N TYR A 75 -1.52 7.80 -7.17
CA TYR A 75 -0.54 7.09 -8.00
C TYR A 75 -1.13 5.78 -8.47
N SER A 76 -0.62 5.30 -9.62
CA SER A 76 -0.81 3.92 -10.03
C SER A 76 0.27 3.04 -9.42
N ALA A 77 -0.05 1.77 -9.19
CA ALA A 77 0.89 0.79 -8.67
C ALA A 77 0.98 -0.37 -9.65
N GLU A 78 2.21 -0.71 -10.06
CA GLU A 78 2.48 -1.77 -11.02
C GLU A 78 3.55 -2.70 -10.48
N ALA A 79 3.41 -4.00 -10.70
CA ALA A 79 4.41 -4.97 -10.30
C ALA A 79 5.67 -4.76 -11.14
N ALA A 80 6.77 -4.34 -10.51
CA ALA A 80 8.06 -4.20 -11.18
C ALA A 80 8.73 -5.56 -11.37
N THR A 81 8.51 -6.47 -10.44
CA THR A 81 8.90 -7.87 -10.50
C THR A 81 7.66 -8.71 -10.23
N ASP A 82 7.79 -10.03 -10.22
CA ASP A 82 6.73 -10.87 -9.66
C ASP A 82 6.55 -10.49 -8.19
N VAL A 83 5.29 -10.26 -7.79
CA VAL A 83 4.96 -9.71 -6.49
C VAL A 83 3.93 -10.60 -5.80
N GLU A 84 4.08 -10.77 -4.51
CA GLU A 84 3.03 -11.32 -3.68
C GLU A 84 2.53 -10.22 -2.75
N ILE A 85 1.22 -10.03 -2.71
CA ILE A 85 0.57 -9.05 -1.85
C ILE A 85 -0.51 -9.71 -1.00
N CYS A 86 -0.83 -9.06 0.11
CA CYS A 86 -1.96 -9.43 0.95
C CYS A 86 -2.94 -8.26 0.91
N THR A 87 -4.14 -8.49 0.37
CA THR A 87 -5.15 -7.44 0.19
C THR A 87 -6.17 -7.46 1.32
N PHE A 88 -6.65 -6.28 1.69
CA PHE A 88 -7.65 -6.08 2.74
C PHE A 88 -8.76 -5.21 2.18
N PRO A 89 -10.00 -5.72 2.06
CA PRO A 89 -11.12 -4.86 1.63
C PRO A 89 -11.32 -3.70 2.61
N ASN A 90 -11.45 -2.47 2.09
CA ASN A 90 -11.60 -1.29 2.93
C ASN A 90 -12.81 -1.38 3.85
N THR A 91 -13.96 -1.82 3.33
CA THR A 91 -15.18 -1.92 4.13
C THR A 91 -15.03 -2.94 5.28
N ALA A 92 -14.41 -4.07 5.00
CA ALA A 92 -14.17 -5.09 6.01
C ALA A 92 -13.20 -4.59 7.08
N PHE A 93 -12.14 -3.90 6.64
CA PHE A 93 -11.16 -3.33 7.57
C PHE A 93 -11.77 -2.22 8.43
N GLU A 94 -12.58 -1.34 7.84
CA GLU A 94 -13.24 -0.26 8.57
C GLU A 94 -14.16 -0.81 9.67
N ARG A 95 -14.91 -1.87 9.36
CA ARG A 95 -15.76 -2.54 10.34
C ARG A 95 -14.94 -3.12 11.47
N LEU A 96 -13.85 -3.80 11.14
CA LEU A 96 -12.96 -4.41 12.13
C LEU A 96 -12.29 -3.34 13.01
N ALA A 97 -11.84 -2.25 12.40
CA ALA A 97 -11.20 -1.15 13.13
C ALA A 97 -12.17 -0.47 14.08
N GLY A 98 -13.47 -0.43 13.74
CA GLY A 98 -14.50 0.07 14.64
C GLY A 98 -14.66 -0.78 15.89
N GLU A 99 -14.44 -2.09 15.77
CA GLU A 99 -14.47 -3.02 16.90
C GLU A 99 -13.16 -3.02 17.70
N TYR A 100 -12.04 -2.74 17.03
CA TYR A 100 -10.70 -2.80 17.62
C TYR A 100 -9.93 -1.52 17.30
N PRO A 101 -10.09 -0.47 18.11
CA PRO A 101 -9.44 0.83 17.83
C PRO A 101 -7.91 0.76 17.70
N GLY A 102 -7.28 -0.25 18.31
CA GLY A 102 -5.85 -0.46 18.20
C GLY A 102 -5.36 -0.71 16.77
N LEU A 103 -6.21 -1.22 15.89
CA LEU A 103 -5.84 -1.44 14.48
C LEU A 103 -5.65 -0.12 13.74
N GLN A 104 -6.51 0.87 13.98
CA GLN A 104 -6.36 2.20 13.40
C GLN A 104 -5.06 2.86 13.85
N HIS A 105 -4.76 2.73 15.12
CA HIS A 105 -3.55 3.30 15.68
C HIS A 105 -2.29 2.69 15.04
N ARG A 106 -2.28 1.37 14.86
CA ARG A 106 -1.14 0.68 14.24
C ARG A 106 -0.96 1.07 12.78
N LEU A 107 -2.06 1.17 12.03
CA LEU A 107 -1.99 1.60 10.64
C LEU A 107 -1.46 3.03 10.54
N PHE A 108 -1.91 3.91 11.41
CA PHE A 108 -1.44 5.29 11.46
C PHE A 108 0.05 5.35 11.79
N GLN A 109 0.51 4.57 12.77
CA GLN A 109 1.93 4.50 13.13
C GLN A 109 2.78 4.02 11.95
N HIS A 110 2.32 2.99 11.25
CA HIS A 110 3.03 2.49 10.07
C HIS A 110 3.14 3.56 8.98
N THR A 111 2.09 4.33 8.77
CA THR A 111 2.10 5.45 7.80
C THR A 111 3.12 6.52 8.19
N LEU A 112 3.23 6.84 9.48
CA LEU A 112 4.24 7.78 9.95
C LEU A 112 5.66 7.25 9.73
N ASP A 113 5.87 5.96 9.97
CA ASP A 113 7.17 5.32 9.76
C ASP A 113 7.58 5.37 8.28
N GLU A 114 6.64 5.14 7.37
CA GLU A 114 6.89 5.27 5.93
C GLU A 114 7.24 6.70 5.53
N LEU A 115 6.56 7.67 6.12
CA LEU A 115 6.86 9.08 5.86
C LEU A 115 8.26 9.45 6.33
N ASP A 116 8.66 8.98 7.50
CA ASP A 116 10.01 9.21 8.02
C ASP A 116 11.06 8.59 7.09
N ALA A 117 10.84 7.37 6.63
CA ALA A 117 11.73 6.72 5.68
C ALA A 117 11.87 7.51 4.38
N ALA A 118 10.76 8.05 3.85
CA ALA A 118 10.80 8.89 2.66
C ALA A 118 11.60 10.17 2.88
N ARG A 119 11.48 10.79 4.05
CA ARG A 119 12.26 11.97 4.43
C ARG A 119 13.75 11.67 4.50
N ASP A 120 14.11 10.52 5.06
CA ASP A 120 15.51 10.08 5.13
C ASP A 120 16.09 9.90 3.73
N TRP A 121 15.33 9.31 2.81
CA TRP A 121 15.73 9.18 1.42
C TRP A 121 15.96 10.54 0.76
N MET A 122 15.06 11.51 0.99
CA MET A 122 15.20 12.87 0.46
C MET A 122 16.47 13.53 0.96
N LEU A 123 16.78 13.38 2.24
CA LEU A 123 18.00 13.93 2.83
C LEU A 123 19.24 13.30 2.20
N LEU A 124 19.23 12.00 1.99
CA LEU A 124 20.34 11.29 1.37
C LEU A 124 20.59 11.77 -0.05
N LEU A 125 19.51 11.90 -0.84
CA LEU A 125 19.60 12.36 -2.24
C LEU A 125 19.99 13.83 -2.34
N GLY A 126 19.64 14.64 -1.37
CA GLY A 126 19.98 16.06 -1.33
C GLY A 126 21.41 16.35 -0.91
N ARG A 127 22.15 15.35 -0.45
CA ARG A 127 23.55 15.51 -0.05
C ARG A 127 24.48 15.27 -1.23
N LYS A 128 24.70 16.27 -1.95
CA LYS A 128 25.71 16.21 -3.02
C LYS A 128 26.87 17.11 -2.70
#